data_950436f4b0caaff4763750c19b196955
#
_entry.id   950436f4b0caaff4763750c19b196955
#
_cell.length_a   1.000
_cell.length_b   1.000
_cell.length_c   1.000
_cell.angle_alpha   90.00
_cell.angle_beta   90.00
_cell.angle_gamma   90.00
#
_symmetry.space_group_name_H-M   'P 1'
#
loop_
_entity.id
_entity.type
_entity.pdbx_description
1 polymer ?
#
loop_
_entity_poly.entity_id
_entity_poly.type
_entity_poly.pdbx_seq_one_letter_code
_entity_poly.pdbx_strand_id
1 'polypeptide(L)'
;MEMTQQTLNREALFSDQSKYYQSPFEPHCGDRVTVTLRTAKDNVDEVYFISGSSRNVMKKTASRGLFDYYTYRTAPLMSTVRYYFEIDKDNERCFYN
;
A
#
# COMPACT_ATOMS: atom_id res chain seq x y z
N MET A 1 28.77 -18.23 9.67
CA MET A 1 27.57 -17.65 10.05
C MET A 1 26.74 -17.29 8.83
N GLU A 2 25.51 -17.63 8.87
CA GLU A 2 24.76 -17.44 7.72
C GLU A 2 23.88 -16.23 7.84
N MET A 3 23.73 -15.51 6.75
CA MET A 3 22.85 -14.39 6.72
C MET A 3 21.46 -14.89 6.63
N THR A 4 20.66 -14.51 7.59
CA THR A 4 19.27 -14.84 7.53
C THR A 4 18.57 -13.82 6.66
N GLN A 5 18.05 -14.28 5.56
CA GLN A 5 17.29 -13.41 4.70
C GLN A 5 15.92 -13.19 5.29
N GLN A 6 15.53 -11.92 5.45
CA GLN A 6 14.21 -11.62 5.94
C GLN A 6 13.18 -11.95 4.88
N THR A 7 12.14 -12.67 5.27
CA THR A 7 11.01 -12.90 4.39
C THR A 7 9.95 -11.84 4.63
N LEU A 8 9.10 -11.68 3.64
CA LEU A 8 7.98 -10.76 3.74
C LEU A 8 7.03 -11.22 4.84
N ASN A 9 6.72 -10.32 5.78
CA ASN A 9 5.77 -10.60 6.84
C ASN A 9 4.37 -10.24 6.34
N ARG A 10 3.66 -11.23 5.83
CA ARG A 10 2.34 -11.01 5.23
C ARG A 10 1.29 -10.63 6.26
N GLU A 11 1.47 -11.05 7.51
CA GLU A 11 0.50 -10.73 8.54
C GLU A 11 0.51 -9.27 8.94
N ALA A 12 1.62 -8.57 8.65
CA ALA A 12 1.71 -7.15 8.94
C ALA A 12 1.06 -6.28 7.86
N LEU A 13 0.77 -6.85 6.70
CA LEU A 13 0.15 -6.10 5.63
C LEU A 13 -1.30 -5.80 5.99
N PHE A 14 -1.67 -4.51 5.87
CA PHE A 14 -3.03 -4.14 6.18
C PHE A 14 -3.41 -2.84 5.49
N SER A 15 -4.60 -2.82 4.95
CA SER A 15 -5.25 -1.60 4.48
C SER A 15 -6.74 -1.88 4.47
N ASP A 16 -7.54 -0.83 4.64
CA ASP A 16 -8.98 -0.95 4.50
C ASP A 16 -9.52 0.40 3.99
N GLN A 17 -10.82 0.56 4.00
CA GLN A 17 -11.44 1.78 3.51
C GLN A 17 -11.87 2.71 4.62
N SER A 18 -11.37 2.47 5.84
CA SER A 18 -11.64 3.37 6.96
C SER A 18 -10.85 4.66 6.80
N LYS A 19 -11.19 5.67 7.59
CA LYS A 19 -10.53 6.95 7.53
C LYS A 19 -9.04 6.88 7.87
N TYR A 20 -8.59 5.79 8.48
CA TYR A 20 -7.19 5.62 8.83
C TYR A 20 -6.35 5.19 7.63
N TYR A 21 -6.97 4.58 6.63
CA TYR A 21 -6.27 4.04 5.48
C TYR A 21 -6.78 4.59 4.16
N GLN A 22 -7.80 5.45 4.19
CA GLN A 22 -8.33 6.08 2.98
C GLN A 22 -8.84 7.47 3.33
N SER A 23 -8.39 8.47 2.61
CA SER A 23 -8.80 9.84 2.89
C SER A 23 -9.06 10.57 1.57
N PRO A 24 -10.26 11.09 1.37
CA PRO A 24 -11.44 10.96 2.23
C PRO A 24 -11.98 9.52 2.22
N PHE A 25 -12.57 9.09 3.32
CA PHE A 25 -13.04 7.70 3.39
C PHE A 25 -14.36 7.50 2.66
N GLU A 26 -15.06 8.58 2.35
CA GLU A 26 -16.27 8.54 1.51
C GLU A 26 -16.06 9.53 0.36
N PRO A 27 -15.29 9.14 -0.65
CA PRO A 27 -14.95 10.10 -1.71
C PRO A 27 -16.13 10.42 -2.62
N HIS A 28 -16.12 11.64 -3.12
CA HIS A 28 -17.10 12.09 -4.10
C HIS A 28 -16.43 12.20 -5.46
N CYS A 29 -17.25 12.29 -6.49
CA CYS A 29 -16.75 12.45 -7.85
C CYS A 29 -15.85 13.67 -7.92
N GLY A 30 -14.66 13.50 -8.50
CA GLY A 30 -13.67 14.56 -8.62
C GLY A 30 -12.66 14.63 -7.48
N ASP A 31 -12.88 13.88 -6.40
CA ASP A 31 -11.93 13.88 -5.28
C ASP A 31 -10.67 13.12 -5.63
N ARG A 32 -9.54 13.60 -5.11
CA ARG A 32 -8.32 12.81 -5.07
C ARG A 32 -8.31 12.05 -3.75
N VAL A 33 -7.96 10.78 -3.83
CA VAL A 33 -8.01 9.91 -2.65
C VAL A 33 -6.59 9.48 -2.30
N THR A 34 -6.25 9.57 -1.02
CA THR A 34 -4.98 9.04 -0.52
C THR A 34 -5.28 7.70 0.12
N VAL A 35 -4.62 6.65 -0.37
CA VAL A 35 -4.74 5.32 0.20
C VAL A 35 -3.45 4.96 0.91
N THR A 36 -3.56 4.17 1.97
CA THR A 36 -2.42 3.79 2.80
C THR A 36 -2.37 2.28 2.94
N LEU A 37 -1.16 1.74 2.86
CA LEU A 37 -0.90 0.34 3.16
C LEU A 37 0.12 0.26 4.28
N ARG A 38 -0.14 -0.57 5.29
CA ARG A 38 0.78 -0.84 6.38
C ARG A 38 1.59 -2.08 6.06
N THR A 39 2.88 -2.03 6.35
CA THR A 39 3.78 -3.18 6.23
C THR A 39 4.57 -3.33 7.53
N ALA A 40 5.26 -4.46 7.68
CA ALA A 40 6.24 -4.56 8.74
C ALA A 40 7.38 -3.61 8.44
N LYS A 41 8.04 -3.12 9.51
CA LYS A 41 9.09 -2.14 9.36
C LYS A 41 10.28 -2.74 8.61
N ASP A 42 10.78 -1.97 7.62
CA ASP A 42 11.97 -2.34 6.84
C ASP A 42 11.86 -3.74 6.25
N ASN A 43 10.67 -4.10 5.80
CA ASN A 43 10.41 -5.48 5.37
C ASN A 43 10.04 -5.59 3.90
N VAL A 44 9.89 -4.48 3.18
CA VAL A 44 9.50 -4.53 1.77
C VAL A 44 10.44 -3.66 0.95
N ASP A 45 10.57 -3.98 -0.33
CA ASP A 45 11.40 -3.22 -1.24
C ASP A 45 10.57 -2.16 -1.96
N GLU A 46 9.41 -2.57 -2.49
CA GLU A 46 8.53 -1.65 -3.21
C GLU A 46 7.10 -2.02 -2.95
N VAL A 47 6.23 -1.01 -2.99
CA VAL A 47 4.78 -1.19 -2.89
C VAL A 47 4.14 -0.44 -4.04
N TYR A 48 3.15 -1.06 -4.67
CA TYR A 48 2.44 -0.47 -5.80
C TYR A 48 0.95 -0.45 -5.56
N PHE A 49 0.34 0.62 -6.01
CA PHE A 49 -1.11 0.75 -6.06
C PHE A 49 -1.56 0.35 -7.46
N ILE A 50 -2.38 -0.68 -7.55
CA ILE A 50 -2.81 -1.24 -8.83
C ILE A 50 -4.29 -0.95 -9.02
N SER A 51 -4.61 -0.31 -10.13
CA SER A 51 -5.99 -0.01 -10.47
C SER A 51 -6.15 -0.18 -11.97
N GLY A 52 -7.00 -1.13 -12.38
CA GLY A 52 -7.13 -1.47 -13.78
C GLY A 52 -5.81 -1.92 -14.36
N SER A 53 -5.36 -1.28 -15.43
CA SER A 53 -4.06 -1.57 -16.03
C SER A 53 -2.96 -0.66 -15.50
N SER A 54 -3.25 0.17 -14.51
CA SER A 54 -2.32 1.15 -13.98
C SER A 54 -1.57 0.57 -12.79
N ARG A 55 -0.25 0.77 -12.75
CA ARG A 55 0.62 0.28 -11.70
C ARG A 55 1.46 1.45 -11.22
N ASN A 56 1.21 1.90 -10.00
CA ASN A 56 1.76 3.16 -9.49
C ASN A 56 2.53 2.92 -8.22
N VAL A 57 3.81 3.37 -8.18
CA VAL A 57 4.64 3.17 -7.00
C VAL A 57 4.10 4.02 -5.86
N MET A 58 4.08 3.44 -4.66
CA MET A 58 3.69 4.14 -3.45
C MET A 58 4.93 4.56 -2.69
N LYS A 59 4.78 5.59 -1.85
CA LYS A 59 5.90 6.13 -1.09
C LYS A 59 5.72 5.82 0.39
N LYS A 60 6.83 5.47 1.05
CA LYS A 60 6.83 5.34 2.49
C LYS A 60 6.78 6.74 3.09
N THR A 61 5.70 7.05 3.79
CA THR A 61 5.47 8.38 4.34
C THR A 61 5.50 8.40 5.86
N ALA A 62 5.52 7.25 6.50
CA ALA A 62 5.59 7.19 7.96
C ALA A 62 6.16 5.87 8.39
N SER A 63 6.74 5.87 9.60
CA SER A 63 7.24 4.66 10.25
C SER A 63 6.94 4.82 11.73
N ARG A 64 6.15 3.92 12.29
CA ARG A 64 5.76 3.99 13.68
C ARG A 64 5.76 2.61 14.30
N GLY A 65 6.50 2.46 15.40
CA GLY A 65 6.59 1.19 16.09
C GLY A 65 7.15 0.12 15.19
N LEU A 66 6.38 -0.93 14.99
CA LEU A 66 6.80 -2.09 14.20
C LEU A 66 6.36 -2.01 12.75
N PHE A 67 5.83 -0.87 12.31
CA PHE A 67 5.20 -0.77 11.00
C PHE A 67 5.69 0.40 10.20
N ASP A 68 5.72 0.22 8.88
CA ASP A 68 5.91 1.28 7.90
C ASP A 68 4.58 1.51 7.19
N TYR A 69 4.37 2.75 6.72
CA TYR A 69 3.14 3.13 6.05
C TYR A 69 3.47 3.72 4.70
N TYR A 70 2.86 3.16 3.66
CA TYR A 70 3.03 3.60 2.29
C TYR A 70 1.76 4.25 1.81
N THR A 71 1.88 5.36 1.10
CA THR A 71 0.71 6.08 0.62
C THR A 71 0.80 6.36 -0.87
N TYR A 72 -0.38 6.49 -1.47
CA TYR A 72 -0.51 6.92 -2.85
C TYR A 72 -1.74 7.81 -2.97
N ARG A 73 -1.58 8.94 -3.67
CA ARG A 73 -2.70 9.86 -3.89
C ARG A 73 -3.12 9.75 -5.34
N THR A 74 -4.40 9.43 -5.56
CA THR A 74 -4.92 9.21 -6.91
C THR A 74 -5.09 10.51 -7.67
N ALA A 75 -5.27 10.40 -8.99
CA ALA A 75 -5.85 11.48 -9.77
C ALA A 75 -7.31 11.66 -9.35
N PRO A 76 -7.96 12.76 -9.74
CA PRO A 76 -9.37 12.94 -9.41
C PRO A 76 -10.20 11.76 -9.92
N LEU A 77 -11.03 11.20 -9.05
CA LEU A 77 -11.83 10.03 -9.38
C LEU A 77 -13.10 10.45 -10.11
N MET A 78 -13.34 9.84 -11.25
CA MET A 78 -14.53 10.14 -12.03
C MET A 78 -15.54 9.01 -11.97
N SER A 79 -15.19 7.90 -11.29
CA SER A 79 -16.08 6.75 -11.15
C SER A 79 -15.57 5.90 -10.00
N THR A 80 -16.33 4.87 -9.63
CA THR A 80 -15.91 3.90 -8.63
C THR A 80 -14.68 3.17 -9.13
N VAL A 81 -13.67 3.05 -8.25
CA VAL A 81 -12.40 2.43 -8.58
C VAL A 81 -12.18 1.23 -7.69
N ARG A 82 -11.80 0.10 -8.30
CA ARG A 82 -11.34 -1.06 -7.57
C ARG A 82 -9.83 -1.08 -7.63
N TYR A 83 -9.21 -1.40 -6.51
CA TYR A 83 -7.76 -1.38 -6.46
C TYR A 83 -7.26 -2.47 -5.52
N TYR A 84 -5.98 -2.77 -5.68
CA TYR A 84 -5.27 -3.67 -4.77
C TYR A 84 -3.82 -3.24 -4.73
N PHE A 85 -3.05 -3.90 -3.89
CA PHE A 85 -1.65 -3.54 -3.68
C PHE A 85 -0.76 -4.69 -4.11
N GLU A 86 0.38 -4.35 -4.71
CA GLU A 86 1.44 -5.29 -5.00
C GLU A 86 2.61 -4.96 -4.10
N ILE A 87 3.14 -5.95 -3.41
CA ILE A 87 4.25 -5.76 -2.47
C ILE A 87 5.39 -6.65 -2.93
N ASP A 88 6.55 -6.05 -3.17
CA ASP A 88 7.73 -6.75 -3.65
C ASP A 88 8.79 -6.79 -2.55
N LYS A 89 9.37 -7.97 -2.33
CA LYS A 89 10.45 -8.17 -1.38
C LYS A 89 11.41 -9.19 -1.98
N ASP A 90 12.60 -8.74 -2.36
CA ASP A 90 13.61 -9.58 -3.01
C ASP A 90 12.98 -10.22 -4.26
N ASN A 91 12.89 -11.54 -4.31
CA ASN A 91 12.28 -12.24 -5.44
C ASN A 91 10.83 -12.62 -5.17
N GLU A 92 10.27 -12.12 -4.08
CA GLU A 92 8.92 -12.46 -3.69
C GLU A 92 7.97 -11.34 -4.05
N ARG A 93 6.79 -11.70 -4.57
CA ARG A 93 5.75 -10.73 -4.90
C ARG A 93 4.45 -11.19 -4.27
N CYS A 94 3.78 -10.27 -3.61
CA CYS A 94 2.55 -10.57 -2.90
C CYS A 94 1.51 -9.52 -3.26
N PHE A 95 0.24 -9.93 -3.25
CA PHE A 95 -0.86 -9.01 -3.51
C PHE A 95 -1.75 -8.92 -2.28
N TYR A 96 -2.19 -7.71 -1.97
CA TYR A 96 -3.09 -7.47 -0.85
C TYR A 96 -4.33 -6.75 -1.35
N ASN A 97 -5.47 -7.24 -0.95
CA ASN A 97 -6.73 -6.72 -1.47
C ASN A 97 -7.70 -6.39 -0.33
#